data_0f7f172154fbd1c2d5ff82b5c1da7baa
#
_entry.id   0f7f172154fbd1c2d5ff82b5c1da7baa
#
_cell.length_a   1.000
_cell.length_b   1.000
_cell.length_c   1.000
_cell.angle_alpha   90.00
_cell.angle_beta   90.00
_cell.angle_gamma   90.00
#
_symmetry.space_group_name_H-M   'P 1'
#
loop_
_entity.id
_entity.type
_entity.pdbx_description
1 polymer ?
#
loop_
_entity_poly.entity_id
_entity_poly.type
_entity_poly.pdbx_seq_one_letter_code
_entity_poly.pdbx_strand_id
1 'polypeptide(L)'
;MAHIKALKVIEEAGIPIDYIVGTSMGSIVGGLYAIGYTPEQLDSMVRKQDWTFLLSDRIKRSAMSLTERERSAKYIVSLPFTKSPKAAMSGGIIKGQNLANLFSDLTMGYHDSINFNKLPIPFACVSANVVNGDQIVFHDGVLSTAMRASMAIPGVFTPVRKDSMILVDGGIVNNYPADVAKAMGADIIIGVDVQNALKSADKLNSAPDILGQIVDLTCQTNHEKNVELTDTYIKVNVDGFSSASFTPAAIDSLMRRGEEAARAQWNSLIALKKEIGIPDNYVPKQHGPYSSLSNSRTVYVTDISFSGVEANDKKWLMKKCNLKENSNITTQQIEQAVYQLRGSHSYSSASYTLTDTPE
;
A
#
# COMPACT_ATOMS: atom_id res chain seq x y z
N MET A 1 9.73 -3.46 -2.44
CA MET A 1 10.68 -4.53 -2.04
C MET A 1 12.08 -3.97 -1.81
N ALA A 2 12.70 -3.40 -2.83
CA ALA A 2 14.05 -2.84 -2.72
C ALA A 2 14.18 -1.77 -1.62
N HIS A 3 13.18 -0.91 -1.42
CA HIS A 3 13.13 0.08 -0.34
C HIS A 3 13.37 -0.52 1.06
N ILE A 4 12.88 -1.75 1.32
CA ILE A 4 13.02 -2.39 2.64
C ILE A 4 14.49 -2.59 2.99
N LYS A 5 15.28 -3.09 2.05
CA LYS A 5 16.69 -3.32 2.27
C LYS A 5 17.54 -2.04 2.22
N ALA A 6 17.10 -1.05 1.42
CA ALA A 6 17.70 0.27 1.47
C ALA A 6 17.49 0.95 2.84
N LEU A 7 16.26 0.89 3.40
CA LEU A 7 15.97 1.36 4.76
C LEU A 7 16.86 0.67 5.80
N LYS A 8 17.04 -0.65 5.69
CA LYS A 8 17.93 -1.39 6.59
C LYS A 8 19.35 -0.84 6.58
N VAL A 9 19.90 -0.55 5.41
CA VAL A 9 21.26 0.01 5.30
C VAL A 9 21.34 1.43 5.87
N ILE A 10 20.29 2.25 5.70
CA ILE A 10 20.23 3.59 6.30
C ILE A 10 20.17 3.50 7.83
N GLU A 11 19.41 2.56 8.39
CA GLU A 11 19.42 2.30 9.84
C GLU A 11 20.80 1.82 10.34
N GLU A 12 21.43 0.88 9.62
CA GLU A 12 22.79 0.40 9.94
C GLU A 12 23.82 1.52 9.94
N ALA A 13 23.66 2.52 9.04
CA ALA A 13 24.50 3.71 9.04
C ALA A 13 24.27 4.61 10.27
N GLY A 14 23.19 4.38 11.01
CA GLY A 14 22.84 5.13 12.21
C GLY A 14 22.36 6.54 11.92
N ILE A 15 21.59 6.73 10.85
CA ILE A 15 20.97 8.01 10.48
C ILE A 15 19.55 8.04 11.03
N PRO A 16 19.20 9.07 11.85
CA PRO A 16 17.81 9.27 12.26
C PRO A 16 16.94 9.69 11.06
N ILE A 17 15.69 9.22 11.03
CA ILE A 17 14.73 9.56 10.01
C ILE A 17 13.59 10.34 10.68
N ASP A 18 13.46 11.63 10.33
CA ASP A 18 12.47 12.53 10.93
C ASP A 18 11.18 12.64 10.08
N TYR A 19 11.27 12.37 8.79
CA TYR A 19 10.15 12.40 7.85
C TYR A 19 10.25 11.25 6.87
N ILE A 20 9.11 10.70 6.46
CA ILE A 20 9.03 9.73 5.38
C ILE A 20 7.99 10.17 4.37
N VAL A 21 8.37 10.17 3.10
CA VAL A 21 7.45 10.40 1.99
C VAL A 21 7.57 9.26 0.98
N GLY A 22 6.45 8.81 0.47
CA GLY A 22 6.45 7.72 -0.50
C GLY A 22 5.34 7.79 -1.52
N THR A 23 5.58 7.22 -2.67
CA THR A 23 4.60 7.02 -3.73
C THR A 23 4.50 5.53 -4.03
N SER A 24 3.29 5.03 -4.29
CA SER A 24 3.05 3.64 -4.67
C SER A 24 3.68 2.64 -3.67
N MET A 25 4.60 1.79 -4.10
CA MET A 25 5.32 0.87 -3.22
C MET A 25 6.09 1.60 -2.10
N GLY A 26 6.59 2.81 -2.37
CA GLY A 26 7.23 3.66 -1.38
C GLY A 26 6.26 4.09 -0.28
N SER A 27 4.99 4.34 -0.61
CA SER A 27 3.96 4.67 0.40
C SER A 27 3.65 3.51 1.33
N ILE A 28 3.67 2.28 0.82
CA ILE A 28 3.42 1.08 1.63
C ILE A 28 4.58 0.83 2.60
N VAL A 29 5.80 0.79 2.07
CA VAL A 29 7.00 0.55 2.89
C VAL A 29 7.20 1.69 3.89
N GLY A 30 7.11 2.94 3.41
CA GLY A 30 7.28 4.14 4.24
C GLY A 30 6.20 4.28 5.30
N GLY A 31 4.93 4.07 4.95
CA GLY A 31 3.81 4.16 5.89
C GLY A 31 3.87 3.11 7.00
N LEU A 32 4.23 1.86 6.66
CA LEU A 32 4.40 0.81 7.66
C LEU A 32 5.63 1.06 8.55
N TYR A 33 6.73 1.53 7.97
CA TYR A 33 7.90 1.92 8.74
C TYR A 33 7.59 3.11 9.67
N ALA A 34 6.84 4.09 9.20
CA ALA A 34 6.44 5.28 9.97
C ALA A 34 5.63 4.95 11.23
N ILE A 35 4.87 3.86 11.22
CA ILE A 35 4.12 3.36 12.38
C ILE A 35 4.89 2.34 13.22
N GLY A 36 6.17 2.07 12.91
CA GLY A 36 7.09 1.31 13.76
C GLY A 36 7.46 -0.10 13.30
N TYR A 37 7.10 -0.52 12.08
CA TYR A 37 7.63 -1.78 11.53
C TYR A 37 9.11 -1.64 11.21
N THR A 38 9.92 -2.61 11.65
CA THR A 38 11.33 -2.65 11.28
C THR A 38 11.54 -3.22 9.87
N PRO A 39 12.69 -2.94 9.22
CA PRO A 39 13.01 -3.54 7.91
C PRO A 39 12.98 -5.07 7.93
N GLU A 40 13.37 -5.72 9.04
CA GLU A 40 13.32 -7.17 9.19
C GLU A 40 11.88 -7.70 9.27
N GLN A 41 11.01 -6.98 9.96
CA GLN A 41 9.59 -7.32 10.03
C GLN A 41 8.94 -7.16 8.66
N LEU A 42 9.24 -6.09 7.93
CA LEU A 42 8.76 -5.86 6.56
C LEU A 42 9.26 -6.93 5.59
N ASP A 43 10.54 -7.32 5.67
CA ASP A 43 11.12 -8.42 4.87
C ASP A 43 10.38 -9.75 5.16
N SER A 44 10.26 -10.12 6.43
CA SER A 44 9.55 -11.34 6.84
C SER A 44 8.10 -11.34 6.38
N MET A 45 7.41 -10.20 6.51
CA MET A 45 6.02 -10.05 6.12
C MET A 45 5.84 -10.24 4.61
N VAL A 46 6.66 -9.59 3.80
CA VAL A 46 6.60 -9.66 2.34
C VAL A 46 6.81 -11.10 1.84
N ARG A 47 7.73 -11.84 2.45
CA ARG A 47 8.03 -13.23 2.08
C ARG A 47 6.92 -14.21 2.45
N LYS A 48 6.14 -13.93 3.49
CA LYS A 48 5.06 -14.80 3.98
C LYS A 48 3.75 -14.62 3.23
N GLN A 49 3.61 -13.57 2.40
CA GLN A 49 2.36 -13.29 1.70
C GLN A 49 2.16 -14.21 0.49
N ASP A 50 0.92 -14.64 0.30
CA ASP A 50 0.46 -15.20 -0.97
C ASP A 50 0.10 -14.05 -1.92
N TRP A 51 1.10 -13.59 -2.66
CA TRP A 51 0.94 -12.47 -3.60
C TRP A 51 -0.02 -12.79 -4.73
N THR A 52 -0.12 -14.06 -5.17
CA THR A 52 -1.09 -14.47 -6.19
C THR A 52 -2.51 -14.26 -5.70
N PHE A 53 -2.77 -14.53 -4.43
CA PHE A 53 -4.06 -14.27 -3.82
C PHE A 53 -4.29 -12.77 -3.60
N LEU A 54 -3.31 -12.05 -3.03
CA LEU A 54 -3.42 -10.62 -2.70
C LEU A 54 -3.63 -9.74 -3.94
N LEU A 55 -2.94 -10.07 -5.03
CA LEU A 55 -3.05 -9.39 -6.33
C LEU A 55 -4.19 -9.94 -7.19
N SER A 56 -5.20 -10.51 -6.56
CA SER A 56 -6.41 -10.99 -7.22
C SER A 56 -7.65 -10.62 -6.41
N ASP A 57 -8.82 -10.74 -7.04
CA ASP A 57 -10.10 -10.60 -6.34
C ASP A 57 -10.64 -11.95 -5.84
N ARG A 58 -9.80 -12.98 -5.75
CA ARG A 58 -10.19 -14.30 -5.27
C ARG A 58 -10.65 -14.26 -3.83
N ILE A 59 -11.58 -15.14 -3.49
CA ILE A 59 -12.09 -15.34 -2.15
C ILE A 59 -11.55 -16.67 -1.63
N LYS A 60 -11.11 -16.71 -0.38
CA LYS A 60 -10.65 -17.96 0.25
C LYS A 60 -11.76 -19.00 0.21
N ARG A 61 -11.47 -20.20 -0.27
CA ARG A 61 -12.48 -21.29 -0.35
C ARG A 61 -13.13 -21.60 1.00
N SER A 62 -12.42 -21.40 2.10
CA SER A 62 -12.95 -21.56 3.47
C SER A 62 -14.09 -20.59 3.79
N ALA A 63 -14.14 -19.43 3.13
CA ALA A 63 -15.17 -18.43 3.33
C ALA A 63 -16.38 -18.57 2.38
N MET A 64 -16.30 -19.50 1.41
CA MET A 64 -17.38 -19.79 0.46
C MET A 64 -18.32 -20.85 1.02
N SER A 65 -19.63 -20.70 0.76
CA SER A 65 -20.60 -21.76 0.98
C SER A 65 -20.36 -22.96 0.03
N LEU A 66 -20.92 -24.12 0.34
CA LEU A 66 -20.79 -25.31 -0.52
C LEU A 66 -21.29 -25.03 -1.95
N THR A 67 -22.44 -24.39 -2.08
CA THR A 67 -23.03 -24.02 -3.38
C THR A 67 -22.14 -23.08 -4.18
N GLU A 68 -21.46 -22.15 -3.51
CA GLU A 68 -20.54 -21.20 -4.15
C GLU A 68 -19.23 -21.89 -4.57
N ARG A 69 -18.74 -22.86 -3.77
CA ARG A 69 -17.59 -23.70 -4.14
C ARG A 69 -17.87 -24.53 -5.39
N GLU A 70 -19.07 -25.09 -5.52
CA GLU A 70 -19.50 -25.87 -6.69
C GLU A 70 -19.63 -24.98 -7.93
N ARG A 71 -20.22 -23.78 -7.79
CA ARG A 71 -20.32 -22.80 -8.89
C ARG A 71 -18.94 -22.34 -9.36
N SER A 72 -18.05 -22.01 -8.43
CA SER A 72 -16.70 -21.55 -8.78
C SER A 72 -15.85 -22.64 -9.44
N ALA A 73 -16.16 -23.92 -9.18
CA ALA A 73 -15.51 -25.06 -9.84
C ALA A 73 -16.06 -25.31 -11.25
N LYS A 74 -17.32 -24.92 -11.53
CA LYS A 74 -18.00 -25.15 -12.81
C LYS A 74 -17.70 -24.11 -13.89
N TYR A 75 -17.41 -22.86 -13.51
CA TYR A 75 -17.26 -21.75 -14.44
C TYR A 75 -15.90 -21.07 -14.28
N ILE A 76 -15.12 -21.02 -15.37
CA ILE A 76 -13.81 -20.38 -15.41
C ILE A 76 -13.96 -18.85 -15.45
N VAL A 77 -15.05 -18.35 -16.04
CA VAL A 77 -15.35 -16.92 -16.17
C VAL A 77 -16.82 -16.68 -15.84
N SER A 78 -17.11 -15.77 -14.92
CA SER A 78 -18.46 -15.27 -14.64
C SER A 78 -18.53 -13.79 -14.98
N LEU A 79 -19.33 -13.44 -15.97
CA LEU A 79 -19.62 -12.04 -16.29
C LEU A 79 -20.89 -11.62 -15.52
N PRO A 80 -20.80 -10.67 -14.59
CA PRO A 80 -21.99 -10.18 -13.90
C PRO A 80 -22.84 -9.34 -14.85
N PHE A 81 -24.06 -9.77 -15.12
CA PHE A 81 -25.06 -8.93 -15.78
C PHE A 81 -25.68 -8.02 -14.72
N THR A 82 -25.33 -6.74 -14.74
CA THR A 82 -25.95 -5.73 -13.89
C THR A 82 -26.98 -4.93 -14.69
N LYS A 83 -28.07 -4.53 -14.02
CA LYS A 83 -29.08 -3.63 -14.64
C LYS A 83 -28.52 -2.25 -14.99
N SER A 84 -27.34 -1.90 -14.51
CA SER A 84 -26.65 -0.64 -14.83
C SER A 84 -25.28 -0.95 -15.47
N PRO A 85 -25.12 -0.67 -16.78
CA PRO A 85 -23.84 -0.84 -17.48
C PRO A 85 -22.69 -0.04 -16.86
N LYS A 86 -22.99 1.11 -16.22
CA LYS A 86 -22.00 1.97 -15.54
C LYS A 86 -21.37 1.31 -14.30
N ALA A 87 -22.07 0.36 -13.67
CA ALA A 87 -21.54 -0.35 -12.50
C ALA A 87 -20.61 -1.53 -12.86
N ALA A 88 -20.67 -2.00 -14.11
CA ALA A 88 -19.86 -3.13 -14.59
C ALA A 88 -18.45 -2.73 -15.03
N MET A 89 -18.22 -1.47 -15.36
CA MET A 89 -16.91 -0.95 -15.75
C MET A 89 -16.24 -0.29 -14.55
N SER A 90 -15.66 -1.11 -13.67
CA SER A 90 -14.66 -0.61 -12.70
C SER A 90 -13.41 -0.20 -13.50
N GLY A 91 -12.86 0.97 -13.22
CA GLY A 91 -11.71 1.52 -13.94
C GLY A 91 -10.39 0.71 -13.78
N GLY A 92 -10.45 -0.55 -13.32
CA GLY A 92 -9.34 -1.48 -13.17
C GLY A 92 -9.82 -2.93 -13.23
N ILE A 93 -8.91 -3.84 -13.56
CA ILE A 93 -9.17 -5.28 -13.68
C ILE A 93 -9.33 -5.90 -12.28
N ILE A 94 -8.55 -5.44 -11.30
CA ILE A 94 -8.52 -5.94 -9.93
C ILE A 94 -9.10 -4.88 -8.99
N LYS A 95 -10.10 -5.24 -8.18
CA LYS A 95 -10.67 -4.34 -7.17
C LYS A 95 -9.66 -4.00 -6.06
N GLY A 96 -8.67 -4.88 -5.82
CA GLY A 96 -7.63 -4.71 -4.82
C GLY A 96 -8.12 -4.85 -3.39
N GLN A 97 -9.23 -5.55 -3.19
CA GLN A 97 -9.87 -5.70 -1.89
C GLN A 97 -9.03 -6.51 -0.91
N ASN A 98 -8.31 -7.54 -1.42
CA ASN A 98 -7.45 -8.35 -0.57
C ASN A 98 -6.27 -7.55 -0.04
N LEU A 99 -5.73 -6.62 -0.86
CA LEU A 99 -4.70 -5.67 -0.43
C LEU A 99 -5.24 -4.65 0.57
N ALA A 100 -6.44 -4.11 0.32
CA ALA A 100 -7.07 -3.18 1.25
C ALA A 100 -7.28 -3.81 2.64
N ASN A 101 -7.74 -5.07 2.69
CA ASN A 101 -7.88 -5.82 3.94
C ASN A 101 -6.53 -6.03 4.63
N LEU A 102 -5.49 -6.39 3.87
CA LEU A 102 -4.13 -6.54 4.41
C LEU A 102 -3.63 -5.21 5.01
N PHE A 103 -3.81 -4.09 4.30
CA PHE A 103 -3.38 -2.80 4.82
C PHE A 103 -4.16 -2.40 6.08
N SER A 104 -5.46 -2.65 6.12
CA SER A 104 -6.27 -2.39 7.32
C SER A 104 -5.80 -3.23 8.52
N ASP A 105 -5.43 -4.49 8.31
CA ASP A 105 -4.88 -5.34 9.36
C ASP A 105 -3.48 -4.86 9.81
N LEU A 106 -2.61 -4.51 8.87
CA LEU A 106 -1.25 -4.05 9.17
C LEU A 106 -1.21 -2.67 9.85
N THR A 107 -2.21 -1.84 9.64
CA THR A 107 -2.32 -0.51 10.26
C THR A 107 -3.29 -0.47 11.43
N MET A 108 -3.67 -1.64 11.97
CA MET A 108 -4.50 -1.72 13.16
C MET A 108 -3.84 -0.95 14.32
N GLY A 109 -4.61 -0.09 15.01
CA GLY A 109 -4.08 0.87 15.98
C GLY A 109 -3.84 2.28 15.39
N TYR A 110 -3.83 2.39 14.06
CA TYR A 110 -3.86 3.64 13.28
C TYR A 110 -4.98 3.57 12.24
N HIS A 111 -6.08 2.93 12.60
CA HIS A 111 -7.18 2.58 11.71
C HIS A 111 -8.19 3.71 11.52
N ASP A 112 -8.21 4.68 12.43
CA ASP A 112 -9.11 5.85 12.34
C ASP A 112 -8.50 6.93 11.44
N SER A 113 -9.26 7.99 11.22
CA SER A 113 -8.79 9.18 10.54
C SER A 113 -7.84 9.95 11.47
N ILE A 114 -6.57 9.97 11.14
CA ILE A 114 -5.50 10.55 11.96
C ILE A 114 -4.67 11.55 11.16
N ASN A 115 -3.98 12.44 11.86
CA ASN A 115 -2.96 13.30 11.27
C ASN A 115 -1.63 12.54 11.19
N PHE A 116 -1.12 12.30 10.00
CA PHE A 116 0.11 11.53 9.76
C PHE A 116 1.37 12.23 10.27
N ASN A 117 1.32 13.54 10.52
CA ASN A 117 2.41 14.25 11.20
C ASN A 117 2.54 13.87 12.68
N LYS A 118 1.54 13.18 13.25
CA LYS A 118 1.55 12.67 14.64
C LYS A 118 1.94 11.20 14.74
N LEU A 119 2.26 10.55 13.64
CA LEU A 119 2.82 9.20 13.64
C LEU A 119 4.20 9.19 14.32
N PRO A 120 4.68 8.04 14.78
CA PRO A 120 6.03 7.93 15.35
C PRO A 120 7.13 8.54 14.48
N ILE A 121 7.01 8.40 13.15
CA ILE A 121 7.71 9.22 12.16
C ILE A 121 6.64 9.92 11.31
N PRO A 122 6.64 11.26 11.22
CA PRO A 122 5.79 12.01 10.31
C PRO A 122 5.84 11.48 8.88
N PHE A 123 4.67 11.26 8.30
CA PHE A 123 4.52 10.57 7.03
C PHE A 123 3.64 11.33 6.06
N ALA A 124 3.97 11.24 4.76
CA ALA A 124 3.08 11.63 3.68
C ALA A 124 3.15 10.64 2.53
N CYS A 125 2.06 10.51 1.79
CA CYS A 125 2.09 9.75 0.54
C CYS A 125 1.33 10.45 -0.58
N VAL A 126 1.77 10.17 -1.81
CA VAL A 126 1.26 10.84 -3.00
C VAL A 126 0.29 9.94 -3.75
N SER A 127 -0.81 10.52 -4.20
CA SER A 127 -1.77 9.96 -5.12
C SER A 127 -2.09 10.98 -6.21
N ALA A 128 -2.71 10.57 -7.30
CA ALA A 128 -3.15 11.45 -8.37
C ALA A 128 -4.68 11.46 -8.48
N ASN A 129 -5.28 12.65 -8.62
CA ASN A 129 -6.70 12.79 -8.91
C ASN A 129 -6.90 12.86 -10.43
N VAL A 130 -7.45 11.82 -11.03
CA VAL A 130 -7.66 11.78 -12.49
C VAL A 130 -8.80 12.66 -12.99
N VAL A 131 -9.55 13.30 -12.09
CA VAL A 131 -10.63 14.23 -12.49
C VAL A 131 -10.03 15.54 -13.03
N ASN A 132 -8.92 15.99 -12.48
CA ASN A 132 -8.30 17.27 -12.80
C ASN A 132 -6.76 17.21 -13.00
N GLY A 133 -6.15 16.04 -12.75
CA GLY A 133 -4.70 15.83 -12.86
C GLY A 133 -3.88 16.30 -11.66
N ASP A 134 -4.53 16.71 -10.57
CA ASP A 134 -3.83 17.21 -9.39
C ASP A 134 -3.07 16.11 -8.65
N GLN A 135 -1.89 16.50 -8.15
CA GLN A 135 -1.17 15.75 -7.12
C GLN A 135 -1.91 15.89 -5.78
N ILE A 136 -2.28 14.77 -5.19
CA ILE A 136 -2.87 14.73 -3.86
C ILE A 136 -1.85 14.17 -2.89
N VAL A 137 -1.44 14.99 -1.93
CA VAL A 137 -0.54 14.58 -0.85
C VAL A 137 -1.37 14.32 0.39
N PHE A 138 -1.38 13.08 0.85
CA PHE A 138 -2.04 12.69 2.08
C PHE A 138 -1.14 12.97 3.28
N HIS A 139 -1.57 13.87 4.14
CA HIS A 139 -1.01 14.17 5.46
C HIS A 139 -1.94 13.76 6.59
N ASP A 140 -3.12 13.28 6.25
CA ASP A 140 -4.15 12.85 7.18
C ASP A 140 -5.13 11.85 6.56
N GLY A 141 -6.03 11.34 7.38
CA GLY A 141 -7.07 10.40 6.99
C GLY A 141 -6.77 8.98 7.47
N VAL A 142 -7.43 8.00 6.87
CA VAL A 142 -7.21 6.58 7.17
C VAL A 142 -5.97 6.10 6.44
N LEU A 143 -4.94 5.71 7.18
CA LEU A 143 -3.61 5.37 6.64
C LEU A 143 -3.68 4.25 5.59
N SER A 144 -4.43 3.18 5.85
CA SER A 144 -4.62 2.08 4.88
C SER A 144 -5.26 2.54 3.58
N THR A 145 -6.19 3.50 3.64
CA THR A 145 -6.85 4.07 2.47
C THR A 145 -5.90 4.96 1.67
N ALA A 146 -5.09 5.77 2.33
CA ALA A 146 -4.08 6.61 1.69
C ALA A 146 -3.04 5.76 0.94
N MET A 147 -2.50 4.71 1.58
CA MET A 147 -1.59 3.75 0.93
C MET A 147 -2.27 3.03 -0.24
N ARG A 148 -3.55 2.61 -0.10
CA ARG A 148 -4.30 1.94 -1.15
C ARG A 148 -4.54 2.87 -2.36
N ALA A 149 -4.80 4.15 -2.12
CA ALA A 149 -4.95 5.16 -3.18
C ALA A 149 -3.62 5.39 -3.91
N SER A 150 -2.54 5.56 -3.15
CA SER A 150 -1.20 5.80 -3.68
C SER A 150 -0.69 4.67 -4.59
N MET A 151 -1.17 3.43 -4.41
CA MET A 151 -0.75 2.27 -5.21
C MET A 151 -1.78 1.81 -6.25
N ALA A 152 -2.82 2.58 -6.50
CA ALA A 152 -3.89 2.22 -7.43
C ALA A 152 -3.48 2.41 -8.90
N ILE A 153 -2.59 1.55 -9.40
CA ILE A 153 -2.05 1.62 -10.78
C ILE A 153 -3.20 1.62 -11.79
N PRO A 154 -3.29 2.65 -12.65
CA PRO A 154 -4.33 2.73 -13.69
C PRO A 154 -4.35 1.49 -14.60
N GLY A 155 -5.54 0.99 -14.88
CA GLY A 155 -5.73 -0.23 -15.69
C GLY A 155 -5.50 -1.54 -14.94
N VAL A 156 -4.75 -1.55 -13.83
CA VAL A 156 -4.53 -2.74 -12.99
C VAL A 156 -5.52 -2.75 -11.84
N PHE A 157 -5.50 -1.73 -10.98
CA PHE A 157 -6.36 -1.64 -9.81
C PHE A 157 -7.49 -0.65 -10.01
N THR A 158 -8.64 -0.97 -9.41
CA THR A 158 -9.76 -0.01 -9.34
C THR A 158 -9.33 1.23 -8.54
N PRO A 159 -9.58 2.43 -9.08
CA PRO A 159 -9.31 3.70 -8.39
C PRO A 159 -10.03 3.79 -7.04
N VAL A 160 -9.43 4.51 -6.12
CA VAL A 160 -10.07 4.84 -4.84
C VAL A 160 -10.92 6.10 -5.01
N ARG A 161 -12.20 6.00 -4.65
CA ARG A 161 -13.11 7.15 -4.68
C ARG A 161 -13.19 7.75 -3.29
N LYS A 162 -12.89 9.03 -3.19
CA LYS A 162 -12.98 9.80 -1.93
C LYS A 162 -13.56 11.16 -2.26
N ASP A 163 -14.69 11.48 -1.65
CA ASP A 163 -15.42 12.72 -1.93
C ASP A 163 -15.73 12.85 -3.44
N SER A 164 -15.34 13.95 -4.08
CA SER A 164 -15.46 14.17 -5.52
C SER A 164 -14.24 13.70 -6.32
N MET A 165 -13.23 13.10 -5.67
CA MET A 165 -11.98 12.69 -6.29
C MET A 165 -12.04 11.23 -6.75
N ILE A 166 -11.31 10.94 -7.82
CA ILE A 166 -11.01 9.60 -8.31
C ILE A 166 -9.49 9.45 -8.26
N LEU A 167 -9.02 8.71 -7.26
CA LEU A 167 -7.61 8.63 -6.90
C LEU A 167 -6.97 7.37 -7.49
N VAL A 168 -5.84 7.56 -8.13
CA VAL A 168 -4.99 6.52 -8.70
C VAL A 168 -3.57 6.66 -8.18
N ASP A 169 -2.69 5.73 -8.58
CA ASP A 169 -1.28 5.73 -8.21
C ASP A 169 -0.64 7.10 -8.46
N GLY A 170 0.02 7.62 -7.42
CA GLY A 170 0.67 8.91 -7.45
C GLY A 170 1.86 8.98 -8.40
N GLY A 171 2.36 7.83 -8.84
CA GLY A 171 3.49 7.76 -9.76
C GLY A 171 3.26 8.52 -11.06
N ILE A 172 2.01 8.65 -11.53
CA ILE A 172 1.71 9.39 -12.76
C ILE A 172 1.89 10.90 -12.65
N VAL A 173 2.02 11.46 -11.45
CA VAL A 173 2.24 12.88 -11.20
C VAL A 173 3.56 13.14 -10.47
N ASN A 174 3.94 12.28 -9.53
CA ASN A 174 5.16 12.42 -8.74
C ASN A 174 5.61 11.07 -8.16
N ASN A 175 6.45 10.37 -8.90
CA ASN A 175 6.90 9.03 -8.50
C ASN A 175 8.15 9.05 -7.58
N TYR A 176 8.79 10.20 -7.44
CA TYR A 176 9.94 10.40 -6.57
C TYR A 176 9.78 11.71 -5.78
N PRO A 177 8.97 11.73 -4.72
CA PRO A 177 8.40 12.92 -4.09
C PRO A 177 9.37 13.63 -3.11
N ALA A 178 10.59 13.96 -3.55
CA ALA A 178 11.57 14.69 -2.73
C ALA A 178 11.10 16.13 -2.45
N ASP A 179 10.39 16.75 -3.37
CA ASP A 179 9.73 18.05 -3.20
C ASP A 179 8.74 18.06 -2.04
N VAL A 180 7.98 16.98 -1.87
CA VAL A 180 7.04 16.83 -0.75
C VAL A 180 7.80 16.70 0.57
N ALA A 181 8.90 15.94 0.61
CA ALA A 181 9.75 15.85 1.81
C ALA A 181 10.32 17.23 2.17
N LYS A 182 10.78 17.99 1.18
CA LYS A 182 11.26 19.36 1.37
C LYS A 182 10.16 20.28 1.91
N ALA A 183 8.94 20.18 1.38
CA ALA A 183 7.78 20.94 1.84
C ALA A 183 7.35 20.58 3.28
N MET A 184 7.61 19.35 3.73
CA MET A 184 7.40 18.93 5.13
C MET A 184 8.45 19.51 6.09
N GLY A 185 9.52 20.09 5.58
CA GLY A 185 10.58 20.70 6.38
C GLY A 185 11.87 19.89 6.47
N ALA A 186 12.04 18.88 5.61
CA ALA A 186 13.31 18.13 5.56
C ALA A 186 14.44 19.05 5.06
N ASP A 187 15.48 19.18 5.87
CA ASP A 187 16.72 19.88 5.47
C ASP A 187 17.56 19.00 4.56
N ILE A 188 17.61 17.71 4.84
CA ILE A 188 18.41 16.69 4.17
C ILE A 188 17.49 15.57 3.67
N ILE A 189 17.71 15.15 2.44
CA ILE A 189 16.89 14.16 1.77
C ILE A 189 17.75 12.97 1.31
N ILE A 190 17.43 11.77 1.80
CA ILE A 190 17.93 10.51 1.29
C ILE A 190 16.84 9.90 0.44
N GLY A 191 17.05 9.76 -0.85
CA GLY A 191 16.06 9.25 -1.76
C GLY A 191 16.40 7.86 -2.31
N VAL A 192 15.40 6.98 -2.34
CA VAL A 192 15.52 5.63 -2.90
C VAL A 192 14.67 5.53 -4.15
N ASP A 193 15.29 5.47 -5.30
CA ASP A 193 14.63 5.41 -6.60
C ASP A 193 14.64 3.99 -7.17
N VAL A 194 13.45 3.49 -7.47
CA VAL A 194 13.19 2.16 -8.05
C VAL A 194 12.49 2.26 -9.41
N GLN A 195 12.58 3.38 -10.09
CA GLN A 195 11.97 3.55 -11.41
C GLN A 195 12.78 2.79 -12.48
N ASN A 196 12.06 2.16 -13.41
CA ASN A 196 12.67 1.60 -14.61
C ASN A 196 13.06 2.69 -15.60
N ALA A 197 14.08 2.40 -16.40
CA ALA A 197 14.30 3.15 -17.64
C ALA A 197 13.14 2.87 -18.63
N LEU A 198 12.90 3.80 -19.54
CA LEU A 198 11.94 3.62 -20.63
C LEU A 198 12.36 2.44 -21.52
N LYS A 199 11.39 1.68 -21.97
CA LYS A 199 11.63 0.56 -22.90
C LYS A 199 12.00 1.09 -24.28
N SER A 200 12.90 0.41 -24.95
CA SER A 200 13.22 0.65 -26.35
C SER A 200 12.09 0.20 -27.29
N ALA A 201 12.06 0.73 -28.50
CA ALA A 201 10.99 0.51 -29.47
C ALA A 201 10.74 -0.99 -29.79
N ASP A 202 11.80 -1.80 -29.78
CA ASP A 202 11.73 -3.25 -30.01
C ASP A 202 10.97 -4.02 -28.91
N LYS A 203 10.76 -3.41 -27.74
CA LYS A 203 10.03 -3.98 -26.60
C LYS A 203 8.59 -3.47 -26.48
N LEU A 204 8.13 -2.61 -27.39
CA LEU A 204 6.80 -2.01 -27.38
C LEU A 204 5.90 -2.64 -28.46
N ASN A 205 5.67 -3.96 -28.35
CA ASN A 205 5.03 -4.76 -29.38
C ASN A 205 3.53 -5.01 -29.14
N SER A 206 2.99 -4.64 -27.98
CA SER A 206 1.60 -4.89 -27.62
C SER A 206 0.93 -3.65 -27.01
N ALA A 207 -0.40 -3.59 -27.07
CA ALA A 207 -1.14 -2.50 -26.41
C ALA A 207 -0.84 -2.37 -24.90
N PRO A 208 -0.72 -3.47 -24.12
CA PRO A 208 -0.28 -3.38 -22.72
C PRO A 208 1.14 -2.80 -22.57
N ASP A 209 2.09 -3.12 -23.48
CA ASP A 209 3.43 -2.55 -23.43
C ASP A 209 3.42 -1.04 -23.67
N ILE A 210 2.63 -0.60 -24.66
CA ILE A 210 2.48 0.83 -24.98
C ILE A 210 1.81 1.59 -23.83
N LEU A 211 0.74 1.03 -23.24
CA LEU A 211 0.08 1.63 -22.09
C LEU A 211 1.01 1.70 -20.87
N GLY A 212 1.78 0.64 -20.62
CA GLY A 212 2.81 0.63 -19.58
C GLY A 212 3.86 1.71 -19.80
N GLN A 213 4.34 1.87 -21.04
CA GLN A 213 5.30 2.93 -21.40
C GLN A 213 4.73 4.34 -21.19
N ILE A 214 3.44 4.57 -21.48
CA ILE A 214 2.78 5.86 -21.24
C ILE A 214 2.78 6.15 -19.74
N VAL A 215 2.48 5.18 -18.91
CA VAL A 215 2.56 5.33 -17.44
C VAL A 215 4.00 5.61 -17.02
N ASP A 216 4.97 4.85 -17.50
CA ASP A 216 6.39 5.06 -17.19
C ASP A 216 6.89 6.45 -17.61
N LEU A 217 6.43 6.96 -18.76
CA LEU A 217 6.71 8.33 -19.22
C LEU A 217 6.15 9.40 -18.26
N THR A 218 4.91 9.22 -17.79
CA THR A 218 4.32 10.15 -16.81
C THR A 218 5.03 10.10 -15.47
N CYS A 219 5.50 8.92 -15.04
CA CYS A 219 6.28 8.76 -13.81
C CYS A 219 7.63 9.50 -13.81
N GLN A 220 8.13 9.90 -14.98
CA GLN A 220 9.36 10.73 -15.09
C GLN A 220 9.09 12.22 -14.95
N THR A 221 7.82 12.63 -14.88
CA THR A 221 7.47 14.02 -14.65
C THR A 221 8.06 14.49 -13.32
N ASN A 222 8.76 15.64 -13.33
CA ASN A 222 9.46 16.22 -12.18
C ASN A 222 10.59 15.36 -11.57
N HIS A 223 10.90 14.17 -12.13
CA HIS A 223 11.90 13.28 -11.54
C HIS A 223 13.28 13.94 -11.42
N GLU A 224 13.80 14.55 -12.49
CA GLU A 224 15.12 15.22 -12.48
C GLU A 224 15.19 16.34 -11.44
N LYS A 225 14.17 17.20 -11.37
CA LYS A 225 14.07 18.26 -10.35
C LYS A 225 14.07 17.72 -8.92
N ASN A 226 13.39 16.59 -8.70
CA ASN A 226 13.32 15.97 -7.39
C ASN A 226 14.62 15.26 -7.02
N VAL A 227 15.35 14.72 -8.00
CA VAL A 227 16.70 14.18 -7.78
C VAL A 227 17.68 15.30 -7.37
N GLU A 228 17.59 16.50 -7.96
CA GLU A 228 18.40 17.65 -7.58
C GLU A 228 18.18 18.11 -6.12
N LEU A 229 17.02 17.80 -5.53
CA LEU A 229 16.71 18.08 -4.13
C LEU A 229 17.32 17.06 -3.15
N THR A 230 17.96 16.01 -3.66
CA THR A 230 18.36 14.84 -2.88
C THR A 230 19.84 14.90 -2.54
N ASP A 231 20.20 14.85 -1.26
CA ASP A 231 21.59 14.87 -0.78
C ASP A 231 22.28 13.52 -0.96
N THR A 232 21.54 12.41 -0.75
CA THR A 232 22.03 11.07 -1.03
C THR A 232 21.03 10.32 -1.92
N TYR A 233 21.41 10.09 -3.16
CA TYR A 233 20.58 9.41 -4.16
C TYR A 233 20.96 7.95 -4.30
N ILE A 234 20.00 7.07 -3.98
CA ILE A 234 20.15 5.61 -4.05
C ILE A 234 19.34 5.10 -5.24
N LYS A 235 19.97 4.91 -6.38
CA LYS A 235 19.34 4.32 -7.57
C LYS A 235 19.44 2.81 -7.54
N VAL A 236 18.30 2.15 -7.47
CA VAL A 236 18.23 0.69 -7.55
C VAL A 236 18.02 0.26 -8.99
N ASN A 237 18.86 -0.66 -9.48
CA ASN A 237 18.61 -1.29 -10.76
C ASN A 237 17.46 -2.28 -10.63
N VAL A 238 16.35 -2.01 -11.29
CA VAL A 238 15.16 -2.88 -11.32
C VAL A 238 14.90 -3.49 -12.70
N ASP A 239 15.87 -3.45 -13.60
CA ASP A 239 15.78 -4.03 -14.94
C ASP A 239 15.37 -5.50 -14.89
N GLY A 240 14.43 -5.87 -15.74
CA GLY A 240 13.85 -7.22 -15.79
C GLY A 240 12.70 -7.45 -14.82
N PHE A 241 12.34 -6.46 -13.99
CA PHE A 241 11.21 -6.51 -13.08
C PHE A 241 10.18 -5.42 -13.40
N SER A 242 8.93 -5.69 -13.05
CA SER A 242 7.83 -4.76 -13.15
C SER A 242 7.18 -4.56 -11.77
N SER A 243 6.25 -3.60 -11.67
CA SER A 243 5.42 -3.39 -10.48
C SER A 243 4.59 -4.62 -10.08
N ALA A 244 4.46 -5.63 -10.95
CA ALA A 244 3.77 -6.90 -10.70
C ALA A 244 4.72 -8.08 -10.42
N SER A 245 6.01 -7.85 -10.22
CA SER A 245 7.03 -8.90 -10.00
C SER A 245 7.07 -9.32 -8.53
N PHE A 246 6.16 -10.23 -8.13
CA PHE A 246 6.01 -10.72 -6.76
C PHE A 246 6.31 -12.21 -6.58
N THR A 247 7.04 -12.84 -7.49
CA THR A 247 7.52 -14.20 -7.28
C THR A 247 8.60 -14.22 -6.19
N PRO A 248 8.80 -15.32 -5.44
CA PRO A 248 9.86 -15.39 -4.44
C PRO A 248 11.24 -15.00 -4.97
N ALA A 249 11.60 -15.46 -6.16
CA ALA A 249 12.88 -15.12 -6.81
C ALA A 249 12.97 -13.63 -7.17
N ALA A 250 11.87 -13.01 -7.61
CA ALA A 250 11.83 -11.57 -7.87
C ALA A 250 11.98 -10.76 -6.60
N ILE A 251 11.29 -11.16 -5.52
CA ILE A 251 11.40 -10.54 -4.20
C ILE A 251 12.85 -10.59 -3.70
N ASP A 252 13.49 -11.77 -3.74
CA ASP A 252 14.88 -11.94 -3.34
C ASP A 252 15.82 -11.04 -4.15
N SER A 253 15.67 -11.04 -5.47
CA SER A 253 16.50 -10.23 -6.36
C SER A 253 16.34 -8.73 -6.12
N LEU A 254 15.09 -8.24 -5.98
CA LEU A 254 14.82 -6.83 -5.74
C LEU A 254 15.33 -6.38 -4.36
N MET A 255 15.17 -7.23 -3.34
CA MET A 255 15.71 -6.93 -2.01
C MET A 255 17.23 -6.86 -2.03
N ARG A 256 17.91 -7.83 -2.64
CA ARG A 256 19.37 -7.83 -2.79
C ARG A 256 19.86 -6.59 -3.53
N ARG A 257 19.23 -6.25 -4.67
CA ARG A 257 19.60 -5.05 -5.45
C ARG A 257 19.38 -3.74 -4.65
N GLY A 258 18.34 -3.68 -3.83
CA GLY A 258 18.10 -2.55 -2.93
C GLY A 258 19.20 -2.40 -1.88
N GLU A 259 19.63 -3.51 -1.30
CA GLU A 259 20.75 -3.53 -0.35
C GLU A 259 22.07 -3.14 -1.02
N GLU A 260 22.39 -3.72 -2.16
CA GLU A 260 23.61 -3.41 -2.93
C GLU A 260 23.68 -1.92 -3.31
N ALA A 261 22.56 -1.35 -3.82
CA ALA A 261 22.51 0.06 -4.17
C ALA A 261 22.71 0.99 -2.98
N ALA A 262 22.11 0.68 -1.83
CA ALA A 262 22.28 1.47 -0.63
C ALA A 262 23.69 1.33 -0.06
N ARG A 263 24.27 0.13 -0.06
CA ARG A 263 25.67 -0.08 0.37
C ARG A 263 26.66 0.61 -0.54
N ALA A 264 26.39 0.76 -1.82
CA ALA A 264 27.22 1.55 -2.73
C ALA A 264 27.31 3.04 -2.29
N GLN A 265 26.28 3.54 -1.59
CA GLN A 265 26.25 4.89 -1.03
C GLN A 265 26.71 4.96 0.44
N TRP A 266 27.29 3.88 0.98
CA TRP A 266 27.70 3.81 2.39
C TRP A 266 28.58 4.99 2.83
N ASN A 267 29.60 5.32 2.04
CA ASN A 267 30.50 6.41 2.35
C ASN A 267 29.78 7.77 2.37
N SER A 268 28.83 7.99 1.46
CA SER A 268 28.01 9.19 1.43
C SER A 268 27.10 9.27 2.67
N LEU A 269 26.49 8.15 3.06
CA LEU A 269 25.66 8.08 4.27
C LEU A 269 26.48 8.37 5.53
N ILE A 270 27.69 7.82 5.65
CA ILE A 270 28.56 8.07 6.79
C ILE A 270 29.10 9.53 6.79
N ALA A 271 29.39 10.10 5.61
CA ALA A 271 29.76 11.50 5.50
C ALA A 271 28.61 12.41 5.95
N LEU A 272 27.41 12.13 5.47
CA LEU A 272 26.19 12.83 5.86
C LEU A 272 25.95 12.76 7.37
N LYS A 273 26.08 11.56 7.98
CA LYS A 273 25.95 11.36 9.43
C LYS A 273 26.89 12.28 10.22
N LYS A 274 28.14 12.43 9.76
CA LYS A 274 29.13 13.32 10.38
C LYS A 274 28.78 14.78 10.21
N GLU A 275 28.33 15.17 9.03
CA GLU A 275 27.94 16.54 8.70
C GLU A 275 26.80 17.04 9.61
N ILE A 276 25.80 16.18 9.86
CA ILE A 276 24.67 16.49 10.76
C ILE A 276 25.02 16.33 12.24
N GLY A 277 26.27 15.97 12.57
CA GLY A 277 26.76 15.88 13.96
C GLY A 277 26.24 14.69 14.76
N ILE A 278 25.79 13.62 14.11
CA ILE A 278 25.34 12.41 14.81
C ILE A 278 26.54 11.61 15.30
N PRO A 279 26.63 11.25 16.59
CA PRO A 279 27.73 10.45 17.15
C PRO A 279 27.86 9.07 16.49
N ASP A 280 29.09 8.54 16.40
CA ASP A 280 29.34 7.23 15.79
C ASP A 280 28.59 6.09 16.51
N ASN A 281 28.40 6.21 17.83
CA ASN A 281 27.69 5.23 18.65
C ASN A 281 26.16 5.46 18.70
N TYR A 282 25.62 6.38 17.90
CA TYR A 282 24.17 6.58 17.84
C TYR A 282 23.49 5.36 17.24
N VAL A 283 22.50 4.85 17.95
CA VAL A 283 21.59 3.81 17.48
C VAL A 283 20.23 4.46 17.27
N PRO A 284 19.65 4.38 16.06
CA PRO A 284 18.32 4.90 15.81
C PRO A 284 17.33 4.31 16.82
N LYS A 285 16.49 5.15 17.41
CA LYS A 285 15.43 4.67 18.29
C LYS A 285 14.51 3.80 17.45
N GLN A 286 14.34 2.56 17.86
CA GLN A 286 13.24 1.76 17.34
C GLN A 286 11.93 2.49 17.71
N HIS A 287 11.20 2.93 16.69
CA HIS A 287 9.95 3.62 16.89
C HIS A 287 8.92 2.61 17.39
N GLY A 288 8.75 2.59 18.71
CA GLY A 288 7.73 1.86 19.46
C GLY A 288 7.50 0.38 19.09
N PRO A 289 7.07 -0.40 20.01
CA PRO A 289 6.76 -1.78 19.69
C PRO A 289 5.45 -1.80 18.93
N TYR A 290 5.49 -1.79 17.61
CA TYR A 290 4.46 -2.53 16.93
C TYR A 290 4.74 -4.01 17.23
N SER A 291 4.62 -4.32 18.54
CA SER A 291 4.86 -5.64 19.06
C SER A 291 3.76 -6.53 18.58
N SER A 292 4.17 -7.54 17.91
CA SER A 292 3.42 -8.68 17.43
C SER A 292 2.54 -8.40 16.21
N LEU A 293 3.05 -8.76 15.07
CA LEU A 293 2.34 -9.38 13.98
C LEU A 293 1.64 -10.67 14.50
N SER A 294 0.76 -10.56 15.49
CA SER A 294 -0.15 -11.65 15.78
C SER A 294 -1.12 -11.71 14.61
N ASN A 295 -1.25 -12.87 13.99
CA ASN A 295 -2.16 -13.12 12.86
C ASN A 295 -3.65 -12.86 13.19
N SER A 296 -3.95 -12.39 14.37
CA SER A 296 -5.29 -12.05 14.83
C SER A 296 -5.21 -11.08 15.99
N ARG A 297 -5.71 -9.87 15.80
CA ARG A 297 -5.90 -8.88 16.86
C ARG A 297 -7.33 -8.91 17.31
N THR A 298 -7.55 -8.68 18.60
CA THR A 298 -8.87 -8.60 19.19
C THR A 298 -9.21 -7.15 19.47
N VAL A 299 -10.36 -6.71 18.98
CA VAL A 299 -10.93 -5.39 19.24
C VAL A 299 -12.28 -5.55 19.93
N TYR A 300 -12.58 -4.69 20.89
CA TYR A 300 -13.90 -4.64 21.49
C TYR A 300 -14.79 -3.75 20.62
N VAL A 301 -15.82 -4.31 20.03
CA VAL A 301 -16.73 -3.62 19.11
C VAL A 301 -18.02 -3.30 19.80
N THR A 302 -18.34 -2.03 19.97
CA THR A 302 -19.57 -1.55 20.63
C THR A 302 -20.76 -1.56 19.68
N ASP A 303 -20.57 -1.09 18.44
CA ASP A 303 -21.62 -1.00 17.41
C ASP A 303 -21.10 -1.49 16.06
N ILE A 304 -21.99 -2.01 15.24
CA ILE A 304 -21.71 -2.45 13.87
C ILE A 304 -22.75 -1.83 12.94
N SER A 305 -22.30 -1.00 12.04
CA SER A 305 -23.12 -0.42 10.99
C SER A 305 -22.85 -1.03 9.63
N PHE A 306 -23.85 -1.10 8.79
CA PHE A 306 -23.73 -1.54 7.40
C PHE A 306 -24.19 -0.40 6.49
N SER A 307 -23.34 0.00 5.55
CA SER A 307 -23.68 0.97 4.52
C SER A 307 -23.89 0.29 3.17
N GLY A 308 -24.75 0.86 2.33
CA GLY A 308 -25.04 0.29 1.00
C GLY A 308 -25.94 -0.95 1.00
N VAL A 309 -26.66 -1.20 2.10
CA VAL A 309 -27.64 -2.29 2.27
C VAL A 309 -28.96 -1.74 2.78
N GLU A 310 -30.04 -2.50 2.64
CA GLU A 310 -31.34 -2.13 3.22
C GLU A 310 -31.29 -2.28 4.75
N ALA A 311 -31.98 -1.38 5.48
CA ALA A 311 -31.97 -1.35 6.94
C ALA A 311 -32.45 -2.67 7.57
N ASN A 312 -33.36 -3.38 6.90
CA ASN A 312 -33.91 -4.65 7.36
C ASN A 312 -32.88 -5.80 7.27
N ASP A 313 -31.84 -5.65 6.48
CA ASP A 313 -30.84 -6.69 6.27
C ASP A 313 -29.79 -6.75 7.38
N LYS A 314 -29.64 -5.69 8.20
CA LYS A 314 -28.62 -5.63 9.27
C LYS A 314 -28.63 -6.89 10.12
N LYS A 315 -29.80 -7.29 10.65
CA LYS A 315 -29.92 -8.44 11.55
C LYS A 315 -29.54 -9.77 10.88
N TRP A 316 -29.91 -9.92 9.62
CA TRP A 316 -29.55 -11.10 8.83
C TRP A 316 -28.05 -11.13 8.52
N LEU A 317 -27.46 -9.99 8.15
CA LEU A 317 -26.04 -9.83 7.89
C LEU A 317 -25.20 -10.12 9.11
N MET A 318 -25.57 -9.57 10.28
CA MET A 318 -24.93 -9.88 11.57
C MET A 318 -24.87 -11.38 11.85
N LYS A 319 -26.01 -12.06 11.67
CA LYS A 319 -26.09 -13.53 11.85
C LYS A 319 -25.27 -14.28 10.82
N LYS A 320 -25.34 -13.89 9.54
CA LYS A 320 -24.60 -14.52 8.45
C LYS A 320 -23.09 -14.39 8.64
N CYS A 321 -22.62 -13.24 9.06
CA CYS A 321 -21.21 -12.95 9.28
C CYS A 321 -20.69 -13.39 10.65
N ASN A 322 -21.56 -13.94 11.51
CA ASN A 322 -21.25 -14.30 12.90
C ASN A 322 -20.61 -13.13 13.68
N LEU A 323 -21.17 -11.94 13.50
CA LEU A 323 -20.74 -10.73 14.18
C LEU A 323 -21.73 -10.41 15.31
N LYS A 324 -21.21 -9.82 16.40
CA LYS A 324 -22.00 -9.43 17.55
C LYS A 324 -21.47 -8.12 18.12
N GLU A 325 -22.37 -7.16 18.33
CA GLU A 325 -22.08 -5.91 19.03
C GLU A 325 -21.79 -6.17 20.53
N ASN A 326 -21.12 -5.21 21.16
CA ASN A 326 -20.69 -5.30 22.56
C ASN A 326 -19.89 -6.57 22.85
N SER A 327 -18.96 -6.92 21.98
CA SER A 327 -18.15 -8.13 22.11
C SER A 327 -16.74 -7.94 21.57
N ASN A 328 -15.85 -8.82 22.01
CA ASN A 328 -14.52 -8.94 21.42
C ASN A 328 -14.61 -9.66 20.09
N ILE A 329 -14.11 -9.02 19.04
CA ILE A 329 -14.06 -9.56 17.68
C ILE A 329 -12.59 -9.54 17.22
N THR A 330 -12.12 -10.62 16.62
CA THR A 330 -10.78 -10.66 16.05
C THR A 330 -10.77 -10.09 14.64
N THR A 331 -9.64 -9.52 14.22
CA THR A 331 -9.45 -9.05 12.83
C THR A 331 -9.70 -10.16 11.82
N GLN A 332 -9.35 -11.39 12.15
CA GLN A 332 -9.63 -12.56 11.33
C GLN A 332 -11.14 -12.81 11.17
N GLN A 333 -11.95 -12.62 12.22
CA GLN A 333 -13.41 -12.73 12.13
C GLN A 333 -14.00 -11.64 11.24
N ILE A 334 -13.50 -10.41 11.34
CA ILE A 334 -13.93 -9.30 10.49
C ILE A 334 -13.57 -9.59 9.02
N GLU A 335 -12.34 -10.04 8.76
CA GLU A 335 -11.90 -10.42 7.42
C GLU A 335 -12.77 -11.55 6.84
N GLN A 336 -13.08 -12.55 7.66
CA GLN A 336 -13.95 -13.65 7.26
C GLN A 336 -15.38 -13.19 6.94
N ALA A 337 -15.91 -12.23 7.70
CA ALA A 337 -17.20 -11.62 7.42
C ALA A 337 -17.21 -10.92 6.06
N VAL A 338 -16.17 -10.13 5.77
CA VAL A 338 -15.99 -9.48 4.46
C VAL A 338 -15.92 -10.51 3.32
N TYR A 339 -15.18 -11.61 3.49
CA TYR A 339 -15.13 -12.67 2.49
C TYR A 339 -16.49 -13.37 2.30
N GLN A 340 -17.25 -13.59 3.36
CA GLN A 340 -18.58 -14.20 3.27
C GLN A 340 -19.58 -13.28 2.52
N LEU A 341 -19.51 -11.97 2.74
CA LEU A 341 -20.34 -11.00 2.01
C LEU A 341 -19.99 -10.99 0.53
N ARG A 342 -18.71 -10.95 0.20
CA ARG A 342 -18.23 -11.02 -1.19
C ARG A 342 -18.60 -12.34 -1.87
N GLY A 343 -18.44 -13.46 -1.15
CA GLY A 343 -18.73 -14.80 -1.64
C GLY A 343 -20.20 -15.06 -1.88
N SER A 344 -21.10 -14.30 -1.28
CA SER A 344 -22.53 -14.45 -1.51
C SER A 344 -23.01 -14.02 -2.89
N HIS A 345 -22.14 -13.36 -3.67
CA HIS A 345 -22.47 -12.73 -4.96
C HIS A 345 -23.64 -11.74 -4.92
N SER A 346 -24.14 -11.41 -3.73
CA SER A 346 -25.17 -10.40 -3.53
C SER A 346 -24.58 -8.99 -3.55
N TYR A 347 -23.28 -8.88 -3.29
CA TYR A 347 -22.54 -7.60 -3.23
C TYR A 347 -21.36 -7.63 -4.20
N SER A 348 -21.18 -6.53 -4.92
CA SER A 348 -20.06 -6.38 -5.86
C SER A 348 -18.72 -6.17 -5.16
N SER A 349 -18.76 -5.61 -3.95
CA SER A 349 -17.60 -5.40 -3.07
C SER A 349 -18.08 -5.40 -1.61
N ALA A 350 -17.17 -5.67 -0.69
CA ALA A 350 -17.36 -5.48 0.74
C ALA A 350 -16.02 -5.10 1.35
N SER A 351 -15.99 -4.09 2.18
CA SER A 351 -14.85 -3.64 2.97
C SER A 351 -15.30 -3.28 4.37
N TYR A 352 -14.37 -3.07 5.27
CA TYR A 352 -14.67 -2.60 6.60
C TYR A 352 -13.77 -1.41 6.95
N THR A 353 -14.26 -0.58 7.85
CA THR A 353 -13.50 0.43 8.56
C THR A 353 -13.75 0.26 10.04
N LEU A 354 -12.76 0.55 10.86
CA LEU A 354 -12.90 0.68 12.30
C LEU A 354 -12.80 2.16 12.64
N THR A 355 -13.59 2.60 13.60
CA THR A 355 -13.55 3.97 14.11
C THR A 355 -13.58 3.90 15.62
N ASP A 356 -12.79 4.76 16.27
CA ASP A 356 -12.84 4.88 17.72
C ASP A 356 -14.15 5.54 18.14
N THR A 357 -14.80 4.97 19.14
CA THR A 357 -15.95 5.64 19.76
C THR A 357 -15.43 6.69 20.74
N PRO A 358 -15.96 7.92 20.73
CA PRO A 358 -15.67 8.89 21.78
C PRO A 358 -16.02 8.28 23.15
N GLU A 359 -15.10 8.39 24.13
CA GLU A 359 -15.37 8.03 25.53
C GLU A 359 -16.47 8.91 26.13
#